data_5492469b8b250a91f556fa21c0d9c6e0
#
_entry.id   5492469b8b250a91f556fa21c0d9c6e0
#
_cell.length_a   1.000
_cell.length_b   1.000
_cell.length_c   1.000
_cell.angle_alpha   90.00
_cell.angle_beta   90.00
_cell.angle_gamma   90.00
#
_symmetry.space_group_name_H-M   'P 1'
#
loop_
_entity.id
_entity.type
_entity.pdbx_description
1 polymer ?
#
loop_
_entity_poly.entity_id
_entity_poly.type
_entity_poly.pdbx_seq_one_letter_code
_entity_poly.pdbx_strand_id
1 'polypeptide(L)'
;MIAKDLVTDAVISLKTSDTGLTALHWMDEYKVEHMPIVNESEFLGLISEEDIFELNNYEEPLGNHPLSHQNAYVNQSQHIYDVIRMFSELKLTLLPVVDEKRKYLGVITLAILVEKLSAIAAINDPGGIIVLELTANDYTLSEIAQIIESNDARVLSLYVTSHSDSTKLELTIKLNRKDIQPILQTFLRYDYVIKASFFESDYYDSLRERYDLLMNYLNI
;
A
#
# COMPACT_ATOMS: atom_id res chain seq x y z
N MET A 1 -2.76 -12.29 -5.26
CA MET A 1 -1.79 -12.28 -4.13
C MET A 1 -2.56 -12.51 -2.85
N ILE A 2 -2.14 -13.46 -2.05
CA ILE A 2 -2.77 -13.83 -0.77
C ILE A 2 -1.80 -13.57 0.38
N ALA A 3 -2.30 -13.59 1.62
CA ALA A 3 -1.51 -13.30 2.82
C ALA A 3 -0.23 -14.14 2.92
N LYS A 4 -0.31 -15.43 2.53
CA LYS A 4 0.85 -16.34 2.53
C LYS A 4 2.03 -15.82 1.68
N ASP A 5 1.74 -15.11 0.60
CA ASP A 5 2.77 -14.59 -0.31
C ASP A 5 3.54 -13.38 0.28
N LEU A 6 3.06 -12.87 1.42
CA LEU A 6 3.56 -11.67 2.10
C LEU A 6 4.27 -11.99 3.42
N VAL A 7 4.20 -13.26 3.87
CA VAL A 7 4.73 -13.67 5.17
C VAL A 7 6.24 -13.54 5.21
N THR A 8 6.74 -13.00 6.32
CA THR A 8 8.15 -13.03 6.69
C THR A 8 8.34 -13.66 8.07
N ASP A 9 9.45 -14.33 8.26
CA ASP A 9 9.95 -14.84 9.53
C ASP A 9 11.08 -13.98 10.13
N ALA A 10 11.36 -12.83 9.51
CA ALA A 10 12.40 -11.91 9.96
C ALA A 10 12.09 -11.28 11.32
N VAL A 11 10.81 -11.19 11.71
CA VAL A 11 10.38 -10.71 13.03
C VAL A 11 10.05 -11.92 13.90
N ILE A 12 10.73 -12.01 15.04
CA ILE A 12 10.48 -13.10 16.00
C ILE A 12 9.09 -12.94 16.66
N SER A 13 8.56 -14.02 17.19
CA SER A 13 7.41 -13.99 18.10
C SER A 13 7.88 -14.02 19.56
N LEU A 14 7.14 -13.35 20.43
CA LEU A 14 7.30 -13.41 21.88
C LEU A 14 6.61 -14.64 22.45
N LYS A 15 7.07 -15.09 23.61
CA LYS A 15 6.44 -16.14 24.41
C LYS A 15 5.69 -15.52 25.58
N THR A 16 4.78 -16.26 26.16
CA THR A 16 4.09 -15.85 27.39
C THR A 16 5.02 -15.68 28.58
N SER A 17 6.20 -16.31 28.56
CA SER A 17 7.25 -16.17 29.58
C SER A 17 8.14 -14.95 29.41
N ASP A 18 8.11 -14.29 28.25
CA ASP A 18 8.92 -13.09 28.01
C ASP A 18 8.33 -11.90 28.79
N THR A 19 9.15 -10.90 29.02
CA THR A 19 8.81 -9.73 29.84
C THR A 19 8.49 -8.52 28.96
N GLY A 20 7.85 -7.49 29.53
CA GLY A 20 7.61 -6.22 28.86
C GLY A 20 8.91 -5.56 28.35
N LEU A 21 9.99 -5.64 29.15
CA LEU A 21 11.31 -5.13 28.71
C LEU A 21 11.84 -5.86 27.47
N THR A 22 11.67 -7.18 27.43
CA THR A 22 12.06 -7.99 26.25
C THR A 22 11.24 -7.58 25.03
N ALA A 23 9.94 -7.36 25.20
CA ALA A 23 9.07 -6.94 24.12
C ALA A 23 9.46 -5.56 23.59
N LEU A 24 9.67 -4.56 24.44
CA LEU A 24 10.11 -3.22 24.05
C LEU A 24 11.46 -3.24 23.31
N HIS A 25 12.40 -4.07 23.77
CA HIS A 25 13.69 -4.25 23.09
C HIS A 25 13.49 -4.73 21.65
N TRP A 26 12.67 -5.76 21.42
CA TRP A 26 12.41 -6.27 20.08
C TRP A 26 11.56 -5.33 19.22
N MET A 27 10.61 -4.60 19.83
CA MET A 27 9.86 -3.55 19.13
C MET A 27 10.80 -2.46 18.60
N ASP A 28 11.77 -2.03 19.40
CA ASP A 28 12.77 -1.05 18.95
C ASP A 28 13.70 -1.63 17.90
N GLU A 29 14.16 -2.88 18.03
CA GLU A 29 15.04 -3.53 17.05
C GLU A 29 14.36 -3.66 15.68
N TYR A 30 13.10 -4.12 15.64
CA TYR A 30 12.35 -4.31 14.41
C TYR A 30 11.62 -3.05 13.92
N LYS A 31 11.64 -1.95 14.68
CA LYS A 31 10.92 -0.70 14.40
C LYS A 31 9.42 -0.93 14.20
N VAL A 32 8.83 -1.67 15.13
CA VAL A 32 7.40 -1.98 15.17
C VAL A 32 6.83 -1.64 16.55
N GLU A 33 5.55 -1.30 16.60
CA GLU A 33 4.83 -0.98 17.86
C GLU A 33 4.00 -2.16 18.39
N HIS A 34 4.04 -3.29 17.68
CA HIS A 34 3.27 -4.48 18.03
C HIS A 34 4.14 -5.70 17.88
N MET A 35 3.96 -6.70 18.78
CA MET A 35 4.66 -7.98 18.68
C MET A 35 3.67 -9.14 18.85
N PRO A 36 3.81 -10.23 18.05
CA PRO A 36 2.99 -11.41 18.20
C PRO A 36 3.44 -12.25 19.40
N ILE A 37 2.47 -12.70 20.19
CA ILE A 37 2.70 -13.67 21.26
C ILE A 37 2.23 -15.03 20.78
N VAL A 38 3.17 -15.99 20.82
CA VAL A 38 2.97 -17.35 20.34
C VAL A 38 3.38 -18.34 21.42
N ASN A 39 2.54 -19.33 21.67
CA ASN A 39 2.87 -20.45 22.55
C ASN A 39 3.01 -21.72 21.70
N GLU A 40 4.19 -22.35 21.75
CA GLU A 40 4.58 -23.45 20.85
C GLU A 40 4.43 -23.11 19.36
N SER A 41 3.25 -23.18 18.81
CA SER A 41 2.93 -22.78 17.45
C SER A 41 1.56 -22.11 17.34
N GLU A 42 0.86 -21.92 18.43
CA GLU A 42 -0.45 -21.28 18.47
C GLU A 42 -0.32 -19.78 18.67
N PHE A 43 -0.95 -19.00 17.80
CA PHE A 43 -1.06 -17.56 17.94
C PHE A 43 -2.05 -17.23 19.07
N LEU A 44 -1.60 -16.48 20.08
CA LEU A 44 -2.41 -16.08 21.22
C LEU A 44 -2.96 -14.66 21.06
N GLY A 45 -2.19 -13.75 20.46
CA GLY A 45 -2.59 -12.35 20.28
C GLY A 45 -1.38 -11.46 19.97
N LEU A 46 -1.66 -10.18 19.79
CA LEU A 46 -0.65 -9.13 19.75
C LEU A 46 -0.59 -8.40 21.07
N ILE A 47 0.60 -7.92 21.41
CA ILE A 47 0.81 -6.92 22.44
C ILE A 47 1.37 -5.66 21.77
N SER A 48 0.84 -4.51 22.17
CA SER A 48 1.33 -3.21 21.69
C SER A 48 2.34 -2.59 22.68
N GLU A 49 3.08 -1.61 22.20
CA GLU A 49 3.94 -0.79 23.06
C GLU A 49 3.11 -0.06 24.13
N GLU A 50 1.91 0.41 23.76
CA GLU A 50 0.96 1.07 24.68
C GLU A 50 0.51 0.13 25.80
N ASP A 51 0.18 -1.14 25.47
CA ASP A 51 -0.16 -2.15 26.48
C ASP A 51 0.97 -2.33 27.51
N ILE A 52 2.22 -2.31 27.03
CA ILE A 52 3.38 -2.50 27.91
C ILE A 52 3.58 -1.28 28.83
N PHE A 53 3.40 -0.06 28.31
CA PHE A 53 3.51 1.15 29.14
C PHE A 53 2.43 1.24 30.22
N GLU A 54 1.31 0.55 30.07
CA GLU A 54 0.28 0.44 31.08
C GLU A 54 0.60 -0.59 32.18
N LEU A 55 1.65 -1.43 32.00
CA LEU A 55 2.06 -2.40 33.01
C LEU A 55 2.69 -1.72 34.22
N ASN A 56 2.30 -2.18 35.45
CA ASN A 56 2.92 -1.70 36.68
C ASN A 56 4.37 -2.18 36.85
N ASN A 57 4.71 -3.30 36.23
CA ASN A 57 6.03 -3.92 36.30
C ASN A 57 6.40 -4.56 34.99
N TYR A 58 7.40 -4.02 34.32
CA TYR A 58 7.88 -4.49 32.99
C TYR A 58 8.69 -5.80 33.07
N GLU A 59 9.06 -6.25 34.26
CA GLU A 59 9.81 -7.50 34.46
C GLU A 59 8.89 -8.72 34.65
N GLU A 60 7.58 -8.50 34.77
CA GLU A 60 6.63 -9.60 34.83
C GLU A 60 6.44 -10.29 33.48
N PRO A 61 6.15 -11.63 33.50
CA PRO A 61 5.82 -12.35 32.30
C PRO A 61 4.57 -11.81 31.61
N LEU A 62 4.64 -11.64 30.27
CA LEU A 62 3.53 -11.14 29.46
C LEU A 62 2.26 -12.00 29.57
N GLY A 63 2.42 -13.30 29.83
CA GLY A 63 1.29 -14.22 30.01
C GLY A 63 0.41 -13.92 31.22
N ASN A 64 0.84 -13.06 32.16
CA ASN A 64 0.05 -12.62 33.30
C ASN A 64 -0.92 -11.48 32.96
N HIS A 65 -0.83 -10.92 31.77
CA HIS A 65 -1.59 -9.75 31.35
C HIS A 65 -2.56 -10.07 30.21
N PRO A 66 -3.72 -9.40 30.13
CA PRO A 66 -4.61 -9.56 29.01
C PRO A 66 -3.98 -9.00 27.73
N LEU A 67 -4.17 -9.69 26.60
CA LEU A 67 -3.74 -9.24 25.30
C LEU A 67 -4.85 -8.41 24.64
N SER A 68 -4.52 -7.21 24.18
CA SER A 68 -5.49 -6.28 23.58
C SER A 68 -6.02 -6.76 22.23
N HIS A 69 -5.18 -7.46 21.44
CA HIS A 69 -5.48 -7.82 20.06
C HIS A 69 -5.44 -9.34 19.80
N GLN A 70 -6.31 -10.11 20.48
CA GLN A 70 -6.37 -11.58 20.33
C GLN A 70 -6.86 -12.06 18.96
N ASN A 71 -7.62 -11.21 18.25
CA ASN A 71 -8.19 -11.52 16.93
C ASN A 71 -7.56 -10.74 15.78
N ALA A 72 -6.44 -10.05 16.03
CA ALA A 72 -5.72 -9.30 15.02
C ALA A 72 -4.77 -10.23 14.23
N TYR A 73 -5.32 -11.02 13.31
CA TYR A 73 -4.59 -11.89 12.40
C TYR A 73 -5.36 -12.07 11.09
N VAL A 74 -4.67 -12.54 10.06
CA VAL A 74 -5.28 -12.99 8.80
C VAL A 74 -4.98 -14.46 8.56
N ASN A 75 -5.90 -15.14 7.89
CA ASN A 75 -5.64 -16.50 7.40
C ASN A 75 -4.75 -16.44 6.16
N GLN A 76 -3.86 -17.39 6.00
CA GLN A 76 -2.90 -17.49 4.89
C GLN A 76 -3.54 -17.40 3.50
N SER A 77 -4.80 -17.79 3.36
CA SER A 77 -5.55 -17.78 2.09
C SER A 77 -6.29 -16.48 1.80
N GLN A 78 -6.35 -15.54 2.75
CA GLN A 78 -7.05 -14.28 2.55
C GLN A 78 -6.33 -13.39 1.52
N HIS A 79 -7.12 -12.62 0.77
CA HIS A 79 -6.60 -11.72 -0.25
C HIS A 79 -5.86 -10.53 0.38
N ILE A 80 -4.88 -9.96 -0.35
CA ILE A 80 -4.11 -8.78 0.10
C ILE A 80 -5.02 -7.60 0.51
N TYR A 81 -6.23 -7.49 -0.04
CA TYR A 81 -7.17 -6.43 0.34
C TYR A 81 -7.68 -6.61 1.79
N ASP A 82 -7.82 -7.84 2.27
CA ASP A 82 -8.13 -8.10 3.68
C ASP A 82 -6.95 -7.71 4.57
N VAL A 83 -5.73 -7.98 4.12
CA VAL A 83 -4.50 -7.55 4.81
C VAL A 83 -4.46 -6.04 4.94
N ILE A 84 -4.67 -5.30 3.83
CA ILE A 84 -4.69 -3.82 3.82
C ILE A 84 -5.78 -3.29 4.76
N ARG A 85 -6.97 -3.89 4.70
CA ARG A 85 -8.09 -3.49 5.57
C ARG A 85 -7.72 -3.63 7.04
N MET A 86 -7.16 -4.77 7.46
CA MET A 86 -6.76 -5.01 8.85
C MET A 86 -5.70 -4.01 9.33
N PHE A 87 -4.68 -3.72 8.51
CA PHE A 87 -3.70 -2.69 8.84
C PHE A 87 -4.34 -1.31 9.02
N SER A 88 -5.28 -0.94 8.13
CA SER A 88 -5.95 0.36 8.16
C SER A 88 -6.90 0.51 9.35
N GLU A 89 -7.72 -0.51 9.63
CA GLU A 89 -8.73 -0.48 10.69
C GLU A 89 -8.11 -0.53 12.08
N LEU A 90 -7.11 -1.39 12.27
CA LEU A 90 -6.48 -1.62 13.56
C LEU A 90 -5.20 -0.81 13.79
N LYS A 91 -4.75 -0.05 12.79
CA LYS A 91 -3.52 0.78 12.81
C LYS A 91 -2.27 -0.01 13.24
N LEU A 92 -2.18 -1.25 12.78
CA LEU A 92 -1.09 -2.15 13.15
C LEU A 92 0.21 -1.79 12.42
N THR A 93 1.34 -2.10 13.03
CA THR A 93 2.66 -2.01 12.40
C THR A 93 3.13 -3.35 11.81
N LEU A 94 2.54 -4.44 12.29
CA LEU A 94 2.66 -5.78 11.69
C LEU A 94 1.35 -6.55 11.89
N LEU A 95 1.14 -7.58 11.06
CA LEU A 95 -0.07 -8.41 11.08
C LEU A 95 0.31 -9.89 11.06
N PRO A 96 -0.04 -10.67 12.08
CA PRO A 96 0.18 -12.11 12.12
C PRO A 96 -0.61 -12.86 11.06
N VAL A 97 0.01 -13.89 10.51
CA VAL A 97 -0.62 -14.82 9.56
C VAL A 97 -0.72 -16.20 10.20
N VAL A 98 -1.89 -16.79 10.10
CA VAL A 98 -2.15 -18.12 10.64
C VAL A 98 -2.70 -19.05 9.55
N ASP A 99 -2.59 -20.35 9.79
CA ASP A 99 -3.28 -21.37 9.00
C ASP A 99 -4.75 -21.56 9.47
N GLU A 100 -5.44 -22.50 8.85
CA GLU A 100 -6.84 -22.82 9.18
C GLU A 100 -7.04 -23.38 10.61
N LYS A 101 -5.96 -23.85 11.25
CA LYS A 101 -5.95 -24.36 12.63
C LYS A 101 -5.43 -23.34 13.64
N ARG A 102 -5.29 -22.06 13.25
CA ARG A 102 -4.68 -20.98 14.02
C ARG A 102 -3.18 -21.18 14.34
N LYS A 103 -2.51 -22.07 13.62
CA LYS A 103 -1.07 -22.21 13.73
C LYS A 103 -0.40 -20.95 13.15
N TYR A 104 0.48 -20.35 13.92
CA TYR A 104 1.25 -19.19 13.52
C TYR A 104 2.23 -19.54 12.38
N LEU A 105 2.25 -18.70 11.34
CA LEU A 105 3.09 -18.88 10.16
C LEU A 105 4.16 -17.80 10.01
N GLY A 106 4.03 -16.67 10.71
CA GLY A 106 4.87 -15.51 10.61
C GLY A 106 4.05 -14.22 10.58
N VAL A 107 4.66 -13.12 10.20
CA VAL A 107 4.01 -11.81 10.13
C VAL A 107 4.12 -11.18 8.74
N ILE A 108 3.24 -10.24 8.48
CA ILE A 108 3.35 -9.26 7.40
C ILE A 108 3.69 -7.93 8.04
N THR A 109 4.74 -7.24 7.59
CA THR A 109 5.08 -5.90 8.04
C THR A 109 4.56 -4.85 7.06
N LEU A 110 4.38 -3.61 7.52
CA LEU A 110 4.01 -2.49 6.63
C LEU A 110 5.03 -2.30 5.49
N ALA A 111 6.32 -2.52 5.75
CA ALA A 111 7.36 -2.40 4.73
C ALA A 111 7.13 -3.38 3.57
N ILE A 112 6.87 -4.66 3.89
CA ILE A 112 6.56 -5.69 2.87
C ILE A 112 5.26 -5.35 2.15
N LEU A 113 4.23 -4.91 2.87
CA LEU A 113 2.95 -4.53 2.27
C LEU A 113 3.12 -3.40 1.25
N VAL A 114 3.86 -2.34 1.59
CA VAL A 114 4.15 -1.21 0.68
C VAL A 114 4.96 -1.67 -0.53
N GLU A 115 5.98 -2.52 -0.34
CA GLU A 115 6.76 -3.12 -1.45
C GLU A 115 5.84 -3.87 -2.44
N LYS A 116 4.96 -4.70 -1.94
CA LYS A 116 4.05 -5.50 -2.78
C LYS A 116 2.97 -4.65 -3.44
N LEU A 117 2.46 -3.62 -2.75
CA LEU A 117 1.53 -2.66 -3.34
C LEU A 117 2.19 -1.88 -4.48
N SER A 118 3.45 -1.50 -4.35
CA SER A 118 4.17 -0.81 -5.42
C SER A 118 4.30 -1.66 -6.68
N ALA A 119 4.47 -2.98 -6.52
CA ALA A 119 4.51 -3.92 -7.63
C ALA A 119 3.13 -4.11 -8.28
N ILE A 120 2.06 -4.27 -7.48
CA ILE A 120 0.68 -4.43 -8.00
C ILE A 120 0.22 -3.19 -8.77
N ALA A 121 0.55 -2.00 -8.25
CA ALA A 121 0.16 -0.74 -8.86
C ALA A 121 1.10 -0.30 -10.00
N ALA A 122 2.12 -1.11 -10.35
CA ALA A 122 3.14 -0.79 -11.35
C ALA A 122 3.82 0.58 -11.10
N ILE A 123 4.05 0.92 -9.81
CA ILE A 123 4.62 2.22 -9.43
C ILE A 123 6.03 2.37 -9.97
N ASN A 124 6.80 1.28 -9.94
CA ASN A 124 8.20 1.26 -10.39
C ASN A 124 8.35 1.16 -11.91
N ASP A 125 7.25 0.88 -12.64
CA ASP A 125 7.31 0.80 -14.10
C ASP A 125 7.30 2.20 -14.72
N PRO A 126 8.17 2.47 -15.71
CA PRO A 126 8.17 3.75 -16.40
C PRO A 126 6.88 3.94 -17.17
N GLY A 127 6.31 5.16 -17.09
CA GLY A 127 5.09 5.47 -17.83
C GLY A 127 4.28 6.60 -17.18
N GLY A 128 3.36 7.17 -17.95
CA GLY A 128 2.53 8.27 -17.51
C GLY A 128 1.33 7.82 -16.69
N ILE A 129 0.72 8.78 -16.00
CA ILE A 129 -0.51 8.60 -15.24
C ILE A 129 -1.54 9.60 -15.75
N ILE A 130 -2.77 9.14 -15.96
CA ILE A 130 -3.91 9.98 -16.29
C ILE A 130 -4.95 9.83 -15.18
N VAL A 131 -5.51 10.95 -14.74
CA VAL A 131 -6.64 10.99 -13.82
C VAL A 131 -7.83 11.59 -14.56
N LEU A 132 -8.87 10.80 -14.78
CA LEU A 132 -10.12 11.23 -15.38
C LEU A 132 -11.16 11.50 -14.29
N GLU A 133 -11.96 12.55 -14.48
CA GLU A 133 -13.18 12.79 -13.70
C GLU A 133 -14.38 12.29 -14.49
N LEU A 134 -15.17 11.40 -13.91
CA LEU A 134 -16.29 10.74 -14.54
C LEU A 134 -17.52 10.78 -13.64
N THR A 135 -18.70 10.59 -14.21
CA THR A 135 -19.86 10.18 -13.43
C THR A 135 -20.00 8.65 -13.45
N ALA A 136 -20.72 8.08 -12.48
CA ALA A 136 -20.92 6.64 -12.43
C ALA A 136 -21.58 6.08 -13.71
N ASN A 137 -22.39 6.92 -14.40
CA ASN A 137 -23.10 6.55 -15.64
C ASN A 137 -22.17 6.59 -16.87
N ASP A 138 -21.15 7.44 -16.86
CA ASP A 138 -20.23 7.64 -17.98
C ASP A 138 -18.99 6.72 -17.88
N TYR A 139 -18.88 5.96 -16.79
CA TYR A 139 -17.78 5.04 -16.58
C TYR A 139 -17.93 3.79 -17.46
N THR A 140 -17.25 3.79 -18.59
CA THR A 140 -17.22 2.66 -19.54
C THR A 140 -15.78 2.20 -19.76
N LEU A 141 -15.35 1.15 -19.05
CA LEU A 141 -13.97 0.65 -19.10
C LEU A 141 -13.56 0.20 -20.50
N SER A 142 -14.47 -0.37 -21.30
CA SER A 142 -14.21 -0.81 -22.66
C SER A 142 -13.84 0.35 -23.60
N GLU A 143 -14.51 1.49 -23.49
CA GLU A 143 -14.22 2.68 -24.27
C GLU A 143 -12.86 3.29 -23.87
N ILE A 144 -12.61 3.40 -22.56
CA ILE A 144 -11.34 3.87 -22.03
C ILE A 144 -10.18 2.99 -22.51
N ALA A 145 -10.34 1.66 -22.44
CA ALA A 145 -9.34 0.72 -22.94
C ALA A 145 -9.11 0.89 -24.44
N GLN A 146 -10.17 1.04 -25.24
CA GLN A 146 -10.07 1.26 -26.70
C GLN A 146 -9.33 2.56 -27.05
N ILE A 147 -9.57 3.64 -26.31
CA ILE A 147 -8.85 4.91 -26.48
C ILE A 147 -7.35 4.69 -26.24
N ILE A 148 -6.99 4.01 -25.16
CA ILE A 148 -5.60 3.76 -24.81
C ILE A 148 -4.91 2.85 -25.83
N GLU A 149 -5.54 1.74 -26.18
CA GLU A 149 -5.00 0.76 -27.14
C GLU A 149 -4.87 1.32 -28.55
N SER A 150 -5.80 2.19 -28.99
CA SER A 150 -5.72 2.87 -30.30
C SER A 150 -4.52 3.83 -30.40
N ASN A 151 -3.89 4.19 -29.27
CA ASN A 151 -2.67 4.97 -29.21
C ASN A 151 -1.43 4.11 -28.90
N ASP A 152 -1.47 2.81 -29.19
CA ASP A 152 -0.37 1.85 -28.95
C ASP A 152 0.12 1.83 -27.49
N ALA A 153 -0.76 2.11 -26.54
CA ALA A 153 -0.49 2.07 -25.10
C ALA A 153 -1.24 0.94 -24.42
N ARG A 154 -0.80 0.58 -23.23
CA ARG A 154 -1.43 -0.43 -22.38
C ARG A 154 -1.62 0.09 -20.97
N VAL A 155 -2.70 -0.31 -20.34
CA VAL A 155 -2.96 -0.07 -18.93
C VAL A 155 -2.09 -1.01 -18.08
N LEU A 156 -1.29 -0.47 -17.18
CA LEU A 156 -0.49 -1.23 -16.21
C LEU A 156 -1.27 -1.41 -14.91
N SER A 157 -1.92 -0.35 -14.44
CA SER A 157 -2.85 -0.42 -13.30
C SER A 157 -3.95 0.63 -13.47
N LEU A 158 -5.09 0.34 -12.83
CA LEU A 158 -6.25 1.21 -12.85
C LEU A 158 -7.00 1.06 -11.54
N TYR A 159 -7.42 2.19 -10.97
CA TYR A 159 -8.30 2.19 -9.80
C TYR A 159 -9.27 3.36 -9.83
N VAL A 160 -10.41 3.15 -9.17
CA VAL A 160 -11.49 4.13 -9.06
C VAL A 160 -11.51 4.65 -7.63
N THR A 161 -11.56 5.97 -7.49
CA THR A 161 -11.79 6.63 -6.21
C THR A 161 -13.15 7.34 -6.26
N SER A 162 -13.98 7.08 -5.25
CA SER A 162 -15.26 7.75 -5.08
C SER A 162 -15.23 8.60 -3.81
N HIS A 163 -15.91 9.74 -3.84
CA HIS A 163 -16.12 10.57 -2.66
C HIS A 163 -17.59 10.40 -2.21
N SER A 164 -17.80 10.19 -0.90
CA SER A 164 -19.12 9.90 -0.33
C SER A 164 -20.19 10.96 -0.64
N ASP A 165 -19.78 12.20 -0.86
CA ASP A 165 -20.66 13.36 -1.09
C ASP A 165 -20.76 13.76 -2.58
N SER A 166 -20.25 12.93 -3.50
CA SER A 166 -20.19 13.25 -4.93
C SER A 166 -20.70 12.12 -5.79
N THR A 167 -21.45 12.46 -6.84
CA THR A 167 -21.79 11.53 -7.93
C THR A 167 -20.62 11.31 -8.90
N LYS A 168 -19.51 12.02 -8.69
CA LYS A 168 -18.32 11.93 -9.50
C LYS A 168 -17.39 10.85 -9.01
N LEU A 169 -16.73 10.21 -9.95
CA LEU A 169 -15.67 9.23 -9.75
C LEU A 169 -14.37 9.79 -10.31
N GLU A 170 -13.27 9.45 -9.69
CA GLU A 170 -11.95 9.67 -10.24
C GLU A 170 -11.36 8.33 -10.66
N LEU A 171 -10.97 8.24 -11.92
CA LEU A 171 -10.31 7.08 -12.47
C LEU A 171 -8.84 7.41 -12.68
N THR A 172 -7.98 6.77 -11.92
CA THR A 172 -6.53 6.87 -12.09
C THR A 172 -6.02 5.70 -12.91
N ILE A 173 -5.29 6.01 -13.99
CA ILE A 173 -4.79 5.03 -14.94
C ILE A 173 -3.28 5.19 -15.06
N LYS A 174 -2.52 4.14 -14.77
CA LYS A 174 -1.08 4.04 -15.06
C LYS A 174 -0.88 3.37 -16.41
N LEU A 175 -0.07 3.99 -17.26
CA LEU A 175 0.19 3.55 -18.62
C LEU A 175 1.65 3.11 -18.80
N ASN A 176 1.91 2.26 -19.78
CA ASN A 176 3.25 1.82 -20.16
C ASN A 176 3.98 2.79 -21.12
N ARG A 177 3.45 3.98 -21.36
CA ARG A 177 4.03 5.01 -22.21
C ARG A 177 4.43 6.22 -21.39
N LYS A 178 5.63 6.77 -21.62
CA LYS A 178 6.07 8.03 -21.02
C LYS A 178 5.39 9.22 -21.68
N ASP A 179 5.39 9.27 -23.03
CA ASP A 179 4.62 10.27 -23.77
C ASP A 179 3.17 9.84 -23.89
N ILE A 180 2.30 10.54 -23.17
CA ILE A 180 0.86 10.31 -23.14
C ILE A 180 0.07 11.42 -23.84
N GLN A 181 0.73 12.39 -24.47
CA GLN A 181 0.06 13.51 -25.15
C GLN A 181 -0.97 13.06 -26.20
N PRO A 182 -0.68 12.09 -27.09
CA PRO A 182 -1.67 11.60 -28.05
C PRO A 182 -2.90 11.00 -27.38
N ILE A 183 -2.71 10.32 -26.24
CA ILE A 183 -3.79 9.70 -25.46
C ILE A 183 -4.68 10.76 -24.84
N LEU A 184 -4.08 11.81 -24.24
CA LEU A 184 -4.81 12.95 -23.67
C LEU A 184 -5.65 13.65 -24.75
N GLN A 185 -5.11 13.88 -25.95
CA GLN A 185 -5.84 14.48 -27.07
C GLN A 185 -7.01 13.58 -27.53
N THR A 186 -6.84 12.26 -27.45
CA THR A 186 -7.91 11.34 -27.80
C THR A 186 -9.01 11.36 -26.74
N PHE A 187 -8.68 11.34 -25.44
CA PHE A 187 -9.67 11.49 -24.36
C PHE A 187 -10.48 12.78 -24.49
N LEU A 188 -9.82 13.92 -24.81
CA LEU A 188 -10.50 15.19 -25.03
C LEU A 188 -11.48 15.14 -26.22
N ARG A 189 -11.13 14.44 -27.31
CA ARG A 189 -12.04 14.26 -28.48
C ARG A 189 -13.27 13.41 -28.15
N TYR A 190 -13.18 12.55 -27.14
CA TYR A 190 -14.27 11.73 -26.63
C TYR A 190 -14.99 12.39 -25.46
N ASP A 191 -14.78 13.71 -25.26
CA ASP A 191 -15.41 14.53 -24.23
C ASP A 191 -15.12 14.10 -22.77
N TYR A 192 -14.01 13.35 -22.56
CA TYR A 192 -13.56 13.01 -21.21
C TYR A 192 -12.94 14.22 -20.50
N VAL A 193 -13.28 14.39 -19.22
CA VAL A 193 -12.67 15.42 -18.37
C VAL A 193 -11.38 14.88 -17.77
N ILE A 194 -10.25 15.46 -18.18
CA ILE A 194 -8.93 15.14 -17.64
C ILE A 194 -8.72 16.02 -16.40
N LYS A 195 -8.73 15.41 -15.22
CA LYS A 195 -8.48 16.12 -13.96
C LYS A 195 -7.00 16.42 -13.75
N ALA A 196 -6.14 15.46 -14.05
CA ALA A 196 -4.69 15.59 -13.94
C ALA A 196 -3.98 14.61 -14.87
N SER A 197 -2.73 14.92 -15.21
CA SER A 197 -1.83 14.01 -15.91
C SER A 197 -0.40 14.19 -15.41
N PHE A 198 0.34 13.07 -15.30
CA PHE A 198 1.72 13.04 -14.84
C PHE A 198 2.52 12.19 -15.82
N PHE A 199 3.54 12.78 -16.44
CA PHE A 199 4.38 12.10 -17.41
C PHE A 199 5.75 12.77 -17.52
N GLU A 200 6.76 11.98 -17.84
CA GLU A 200 8.06 12.49 -18.23
C GLU A 200 7.99 12.90 -19.72
N SER A 201 8.12 14.18 -19.99
CA SER A 201 8.23 14.70 -21.34
C SER A 201 9.66 15.22 -21.54
N ASP A 202 10.43 14.50 -22.33
CA ASP A 202 11.77 14.96 -22.78
C ASP A 202 11.71 16.35 -23.41
N TYR A 203 10.53 16.72 -23.93
CA TYR A 203 10.30 18.04 -24.51
C TYR A 203 10.25 19.15 -23.45
N TYR A 204 9.57 18.94 -22.31
CA TYR A 204 9.52 19.92 -21.23
C TYR A 204 10.89 20.06 -20.54
N ASP A 205 11.60 18.96 -20.35
CA ASP A 205 12.96 19.00 -19.79
C ASP A 205 13.90 19.71 -20.76
N SER A 206 13.82 19.43 -22.07
CA SER A 206 14.61 20.17 -23.07
C SER A 206 14.23 21.64 -23.22
N LEU A 207 12.94 22.01 -23.05
CA LEU A 207 12.51 23.40 -23.03
C LEU A 207 13.03 24.13 -21.79
N ARG A 208 12.99 23.48 -20.63
CA ARG A 208 13.50 24.03 -19.39
C ARG A 208 15.02 24.22 -19.46
N GLU A 209 15.76 23.23 -19.94
CA GLU A 209 17.19 23.35 -20.18
C GLU A 209 17.53 24.49 -21.17
N ARG A 210 16.78 24.60 -22.29
CA ARG A 210 16.95 25.69 -23.25
C ARG A 210 16.60 27.06 -22.67
N TYR A 211 15.55 27.12 -21.82
CA TYR A 211 15.20 28.34 -21.12
C TYR A 211 16.30 28.73 -20.12
N ASP A 212 16.80 27.80 -19.32
CA ASP A 212 17.87 28.03 -18.36
C ASP A 212 19.18 28.43 -19.07
N LEU A 213 19.50 27.81 -20.22
CA LEU A 213 20.62 28.20 -21.08
C LEU A 213 20.46 29.62 -21.63
N LEU A 214 19.26 29.98 -22.08
CA LEU A 214 18.95 31.33 -22.57
C LEU A 214 19.07 32.37 -21.46
N MET A 215 18.51 32.08 -20.28
CA MET A 215 18.58 32.97 -19.12
C MET A 215 20.04 33.17 -18.67
N ASN A 216 20.83 32.11 -18.64
CA ASN A 216 22.25 32.17 -18.35
C ASN A 216 23.04 32.98 -19.42
N TYR A 217 22.67 32.85 -20.70
CA TYR A 217 23.28 33.62 -21.79
C TYR A 217 22.94 35.11 -21.71
N LEU A 218 21.71 35.42 -21.29
CA LEU A 218 21.26 36.82 -21.13
C LEU A 218 21.77 37.48 -19.86
N ASN A 219 22.46 36.76 -18.99
CA ASN A 219 23.04 37.24 -17.72
C ASN A 219 22.01 37.93 -16.80
N ILE A 220 20.79 37.44 -16.78
CA ILE A 220 19.68 37.95 -15.97
C ILE A 220 19.41 36.99 -14.81
#